data_72ab6418fdc228db4b5d99d3a17592a2
#
_entry.id   72ab6418fdc228db4b5d99d3a17592a2
#
_cell.length_a   1.000
_cell.length_b   1.000
_cell.length_c   1.000
_cell.angle_alpha   90.00
_cell.angle_beta   90.00
_cell.angle_gamma   90.00
#
_symmetry.space_group_name_H-M   'P 1'
#
loop_
_entity.id
_entity.type
_entity.pdbx_description
1 polymer ?
#
loop_
_entity_poly.entity_id
_entity_poly.type
_entity_poly.pdbx_seq_one_letter_code
_entity_poly.pdbx_strand_id
1 'polypeptide(L)'
;MEISQDEQYRRAEIIIDAVCAVGKCTYVDFMYKKKSLHMNILRGEACYLSWEYGVHARRMAIMTNRTRGNIINQSKRYRGYITNDDPASIEIYNKAKELIEQKI
;
A
#
# COMPACT_ATOMS: atom_id res chain seq x y z
N MET A 1 -17.64 10.01 -0.76
CA MET A 1 -17.16 11.39 -0.52
C MET A 1 -15.64 11.43 -0.71
N GLU A 2 -15.19 12.35 -1.51
CA GLU A 2 -13.75 12.52 -1.74
C GLU A 2 -13.09 13.22 -0.55
N ILE A 3 -11.95 12.71 -0.15
CA ILE A 3 -11.13 13.36 0.88
C ILE A 3 -10.23 14.40 0.21
N SER A 4 -9.81 15.41 0.97
CA SER A 4 -8.93 16.46 0.47
C SER A 4 -7.59 15.91 0.01
N GLN A 5 -6.85 16.68 -0.79
CA GLN A 5 -5.51 16.29 -1.22
C GLN A 5 -4.55 16.14 -0.03
N ASP A 6 -4.64 17.01 0.96
CA ASP A 6 -3.82 16.93 2.16
C ASP A 6 -4.10 15.64 2.94
N GLU A 7 -5.38 15.27 3.07
CA GLU A 7 -5.77 14.04 3.75
C GLU A 7 -5.34 12.80 2.95
N GLN A 8 -5.40 12.86 1.63
CA GLN A 8 -4.89 11.77 0.79
C GLN A 8 -3.39 11.57 0.99
N TYR A 9 -2.63 12.66 1.02
CA TYR A 9 -1.20 12.62 1.25
C TYR A 9 -0.88 12.02 2.62
N ARG A 10 -1.58 12.48 3.65
CA ARG A 10 -1.44 11.99 5.02
C ARG A 10 -1.72 10.49 5.10
N ARG A 11 -2.83 10.03 4.51
CA ARG A 11 -3.19 8.61 4.51
C ARG A 11 -2.19 7.76 3.76
N ALA A 12 -1.70 8.25 2.62
CA ALA A 12 -0.69 7.55 1.84
C ALA A 12 0.60 7.33 2.64
N GLU A 13 1.06 8.36 3.35
CA GLU A 13 2.24 8.24 4.21
C GLU A 13 2.03 7.21 5.32
N ILE A 14 0.88 7.25 5.99
CA ILE A 14 0.52 6.31 7.04
C ILE A 14 0.54 4.88 6.50
N ILE A 15 -0.04 4.68 5.31
CA ILE A 15 -0.11 3.36 4.69
C ILE A 15 1.29 2.82 4.36
N ILE A 16 2.13 3.65 3.73
CA ILE A 16 3.50 3.25 3.39
C ILE A 16 4.29 2.91 4.66
N ASP A 17 4.19 3.75 5.67
CA ASP A 17 4.89 3.53 6.95
C ASP A 17 4.41 2.23 7.62
N ALA A 18 3.11 1.97 7.62
CA ALA A 18 2.55 0.75 8.20
C ALA A 18 3.05 -0.50 7.48
N VAL A 19 3.03 -0.48 6.14
CA VAL A 19 3.50 -1.61 5.33
C VAL A 19 4.99 -1.83 5.54
N CYS A 20 5.78 -0.76 5.61
CA CYS A 20 7.21 -0.86 5.87
C CYS A 20 7.48 -1.44 7.27
N ALA A 21 6.72 -1.03 8.27
CA ALA A 21 6.86 -1.56 9.64
C ALA A 21 6.56 -3.06 9.67
N VAL A 22 5.49 -3.50 9.04
CA VAL A 22 5.12 -4.91 8.96
C VAL A 22 6.17 -5.71 8.21
N GLY A 23 6.67 -5.17 7.09
CA GLY A 23 7.65 -5.81 6.24
C GLY A 23 9.08 -5.72 6.75
N LYS A 24 9.31 -4.96 7.83
CA LYS A 24 10.64 -4.74 8.41
C LYS A 24 11.63 -4.18 7.38
N CYS A 25 11.17 -3.19 6.61
CA CYS A 25 12.01 -2.49 5.65
C CYS A 25 11.94 -0.99 5.89
N THR A 26 12.91 -0.26 5.35
CA THR A 26 12.93 1.19 5.42
C THR A 26 12.10 1.78 4.28
N TYR A 27 11.73 3.05 4.41
CA TYR A 27 11.09 3.79 3.33
C TYR A 27 11.97 3.78 2.07
N VAL A 28 13.29 3.91 2.25
CA VAL A 28 14.24 3.87 1.14
C VAL A 28 14.18 2.54 0.41
N ASP A 29 14.19 1.42 1.15
CA ASP A 29 14.07 0.09 0.55
C ASP A 29 12.76 -0.06 -0.22
N PHE A 30 11.67 0.45 0.35
CA PHE A 30 10.35 0.40 -0.27
C PHE A 30 10.33 1.18 -1.60
N MET A 31 10.99 2.33 -1.64
CA MET A 31 11.02 3.21 -2.82
C MET A 31 11.95 2.71 -3.91
N TYR A 32 13.04 2.01 -3.56
CA TYR A 32 13.95 1.48 -4.55
C TYR A 32 13.29 0.36 -5.35
N LYS A 33 13.60 0.31 -6.66
CA LYS A 33 13.05 -0.71 -7.56
C LYS A 33 13.73 -2.06 -7.40
N LYS A 34 14.13 -2.40 -6.18
CA LYS A 34 14.73 -3.70 -5.90
C LYS A 34 13.65 -4.78 -6.03
N LYS A 35 13.86 -5.70 -6.96
CA LYS A 35 12.90 -6.75 -7.27
C LYS A 35 13.14 -7.97 -6.38
N SER A 36 12.50 -7.99 -5.22
CA SER A 36 12.38 -9.22 -4.43
C SER A 36 10.90 -9.53 -4.29
N LEU A 37 10.58 -10.81 -4.10
CA LEU A 37 9.19 -11.22 -3.88
C LEU A 37 8.60 -10.50 -2.66
N HIS A 38 9.37 -10.42 -1.58
CA HIS A 38 8.95 -9.74 -0.35
C HIS A 38 8.60 -8.27 -0.61
N MET A 39 9.49 -7.53 -1.29
CA MET A 39 9.25 -6.12 -1.58
C MET A 39 8.08 -5.91 -2.54
N ASN A 40 7.92 -6.81 -3.50
CA ASN A 40 6.79 -6.76 -4.43
C ASN A 40 5.46 -6.94 -3.70
N ILE A 41 5.41 -7.87 -2.74
CA ILE A 41 4.21 -8.08 -1.92
C ILE A 41 3.90 -6.83 -1.11
N LEU A 42 4.89 -6.24 -0.46
CA LEU A 42 4.68 -5.02 0.35
C LEU A 42 4.15 -3.87 -0.50
N ARG A 43 4.72 -3.67 -1.69
CA ARG A 43 4.26 -2.61 -2.59
C ARG A 43 2.84 -2.85 -3.10
N GLY A 44 2.52 -4.10 -3.41
CA GLY A 44 1.16 -4.46 -3.83
C GLY A 44 0.14 -4.26 -2.71
N GLU A 45 0.49 -4.63 -1.49
CA GLU A 45 -0.35 -4.40 -0.32
C GLU A 45 -0.61 -2.91 -0.09
N ALA A 46 0.43 -2.08 -0.23
CA ALA A 46 0.29 -0.63 -0.10
C ALA A 46 -0.67 -0.06 -1.16
N CYS A 47 -0.60 -0.58 -2.39
CA CYS A 47 -1.51 -0.15 -3.45
C CYS A 47 -2.97 -0.49 -3.13
N TYR A 48 -3.23 -1.69 -2.64
CA TYR A 48 -4.58 -2.10 -2.27
C TYR A 48 -5.11 -1.31 -1.07
N LEU A 49 -4.29 -1.16 -0.02
CA LEU A 49 -4.68 -0.40 1.16
C LEU A 49 -4.96 1.07 0.82
N SER A 50 -4.19 1.66 -0.08
CA SER A 50 -4.44 3.04 -0.50
C SER A 50 -5.82 3.16 -1.17
N TRP A 51 -6.20 2.21 -2.00
CA TRP A 51 -7.54 2.17 -2.58
C TRP A 51 -8.61 2.06 -1.49
N GLU A 52 -8.41 1.15 -0.54
CA GLU A 52 -9.37 0.91 0.54
C GLU A 52 -9.58 2.16 1.41
N TYR A 53 -8.52 2.93 1.65
CA TYR A 53 -8.58 4.14 2.47
C TYR A 53 -8.82 5.43 1.67
N GLY A 54 -9.25 5.31 0.42
CA GLY A 54 -9.68 6.45 -0.37
C GLY A 54 -8.57 7.30 -0.96
N VAL A 55 -7.36 6.76 -1.04
CA VAL A 55 -6.22 7.43 -1.68
C VAL A 55 -6.25 7.14 -3.17
N HIS A 56 -6.29 8.19 -4.00
CA HIS A 56 -6.31 8.02 -5.45
C HIS A 56 -5.03 7.39 -5.97
N ALA A 57 -5.17 6.53 -6.96
CA ALA A 57 -4.03 5.88 -7.61
C ALA A 57 -2.99 6.87 -8.11
N ARG A 58 -3.44 8.03 -8.62
CA ARG A 58 -2.56 9.11 -9.07
C ARG A 58 -1.65 9.62 -7.94
N ARG A 59 -2.19 9.76 -6.71
CA ARG A 59 -1.42 10.20 -5.56
C ARG A 59 -0.33 9.18 -5.21
N MET A 60 -0.69 7.92 -5.14
CA MET A 60 0.27 6.86 -4.89
C MET A 60 1.33 6.76 -5.98
N ALA A 61 0.93 6.96 -7.24
CA ALA A 61 1.85 6.95 -8.36
C ALA A 61 2.92 8.04 -8.21
N ILE A 62 2.52 9.26 -7.85
CA ILE A 62 3.44 10.37 -7.64
C ILE A 62 4.37 10.09 -6.47
N MET A 63 3.83 9.63 -5.33
CA MET A 63 4.61 9.39 -4.12
C MET A 63 5.59 8.23 -4.26
N THR A 64 5.28 7.24 -5.08
CA THR A 64 6.11 6.05 -5.25
C THR A 64 6.90 6.03 -6.55
N ASN A 65 6.82 7.11 -7.33
CA ASN A 65 7.48 7.23 -8.63
C ASN A 65 7.12 6.07 -9.57
N ARG A 66 5.81 5.79 -9.66
CA ARG A 66 5.27 4.74 -10.52
C ARG A 66 4.15 5.31 -11.37
N THR A 67 3.68 4.53 -12.35
CA THR A 67 2.55 4.96 -13.17
C THR A 67 1.22 4.69 -12.46
N ARG A 68 0.21 5.50 -12.79
CA ARG A 68 -1.15 5.29 -12.29
C ARG A 68 -1.67 3.90 -12.65
N GLY A 69 -1.41 3.46 -13.89
CA GLY A 69 -1.81 2.13 -14.36
C GLY A 69 -1.19 1.02 -13.54
N ASN A 70 0.09 1.16 -13.16
CA ASN A 70 0.76 0.19 -12.30
C ASN A 70 0.07 0.09 -10.95
N ILE A 71 -0.24 1.24 -10.33
CA ILE A 71 -0.93 1.28 -9.03
C ILE A 71 -2.30 0.59 -9.11
N ILE A 72 -3.07 0.88 -10.15
CA ILE A 72 -4.40 0.28 -10.33
C ILE A 72 -4.30 -1.23 -10.51
N ASN A 73 -3.37 -1.69 -11.33
CA ASN A 73 -3.18 -3.12 -11.59
C ASN A 73 -2.74 -3.86 -10.33
N GLN A 74 -1.82 -3.30 -9.56
CA GLN A 74 -1.38 -3.90 -8.30
C GLN A 74 -2.51 -3.94 -7.28
N SER A 75 -3.28 -2.87 -7.17
CA SER A 75 -4.43 -2.81 -6.28
C SER A 75 -5.44 -3.92 -6.56
N LYS A 76 -5.77 -4.12 -7.83
CA LYS A 76 -6.71 -5.18 -8.25
C LYS A 76 -6.15 -6.58 -7.96
N ARG A 77 -4.86 -6.79 -8.22
CA ARG A 77 -4.21 -8.09 -8.01
C ARG A 77 -4.23 -8.47 -6.54
N TYR A 78 -3.84 -7.55 -5.66
CA TYR A 78 -3.77 -7.84 -4.22
C TYR A 78 -5.14 -7.90 -3.56
N ARG A 79 -6.12 -7.15 -4.09
CA ARG A 79 -7.51 -7.33 -3.69
C ARG A 79 -7.97 -8.77 -3.93
N GLY A 80 -7.60 -9.35 -5.06
CA GLY A 80 -7.90 -10.75 -5.36
C GLY A 80 -7.24 -11.72 -4.38
N TYR A 81 -5.97 -11.52 -4.08
CA TYR A 81 -5.24 -12.36 -3.13
C TYR A 81 -5.86 -12.30 -1.73
N ILE A 82 -6.19 -11.10 -1.26
CA ILE A 82 -6.78 -10.91 0.07
C ILE A 82 -8.19 -11.50 0.13
N THR A 83 -8.99 -11.28 -0.90
CA THR A 83 -10.36 -11.83 -0.99
C THR A 83 -10.35 -13.36 -0.99
N ASN A 84 -9.32 -13.98 -1.58
CA ASN A 84 -9.18 -15.43 -1.65
C ASN A 84 -8.35 -16.01 -0.49
N ASP A 85 -8.12 -15.23 0.56
CA ASP A 85 -7.40 -15.65 1.77
C ASP A 85 -6.00 -16.21 1.51
N ASP A 86 -5.27 -15.60 0.56
CA ASP A 86 -3.86 -15.95 0.36
C ASP A 86 -3.09 -15.70 1.66
N PRO A 87 -2.47 -16.73 2.28
CA PRO A 87 -1.93 -16.59 3.64
C PRO A 87 -0.91 -15.47 3.80
N ALA A 88 0.03 -15.33 2.86
CA ALA A 88 1.05 -14.29 2.94
C ALA A 88 0.45 -12.91 2.83
N SER A 89 -0.49 -12.74 1.89
CA SER A 89 -1.13 -11.43 1.65
C SER A 89 -2.05 -11.02 2.79
N ILE A 90 -2.85 -11.95 3.31
CA ILE A 90 -3.81 -11.63 4.37
C ILE A 90 -3.13 -11.30 5.69
N GLU A 91 -2.01 -11.96 5.99
CA GLU A 91 -1.25 -11.68 7.21
C GLU A 91 -0.71 -10.24 7.19
N ILE A 92 -0.08 -9.84 6.10
CA ILE A 92 0.45 -8.48 5.94
C ILE A 92 -0.69 -7.47 6.00
N TYR A 93 -1.78 -7.75 5.28
CA TYR A 93 -2.96 -6.88 5.25
C TYR A 93 -3.51 -6.61 6.65
N ASN A 94 -3.73 -7.67 7.44
CA ASN A 94 -4.31 -7.54 8.77
C ASN A 94 -3.40 -6.74 9.71
N LYS A 95 -2.10 -7.00 9.69
CA LYS A 95 -1.13 -6.29 10.53
C LYS A 95 -1.00 -4.83 10.13
N ALA A 96 -0.91 -4.55 8.84
CA ALA A 96 -0.81 -3.18 8.34
C ALA A 96 -2.08 -2.39 8.65
N LYS A 97 -3.24 -2.99 8.43
CA LYS A 97 -4.53 -2.35 8.71
C LYS A 97 -4.66 -1.96 10.18
N GLU A 98 -4.23 -2.83 11.08
CA GLU A 98 -4.25 -2.53 12.51
C GLU A 98 -3.42 -1.28 12.82
N LEU A 99 -2.22 -1.16 12.25
CA LEU A 99 -1.38 0.01 12.44
C LEU A 99 -2.00 1.27 11.83
N ILE A 100 -2.59 1.15 10.65
CA ILE A 100 -3.25 2.28 9.98
C ILE A 100 -4.41 2.79 10.82
N GLU A 101 -5.25 1.89 11.34
CA GLU A 101 -6.42 2.26 12.15
C GLU A 101 -6.04 3.00 13.42
N GLN A 102 -4.86 2.76 13.97
CA GLN A 102 -4.37 3.47 15.14
C GLN A 102 -4.00 4.92 14.84
N LYS A 103 -3.70 5.25 13.58
CA LYS A 103 -3.22 6.59 13.18
C LYS A 103 -4.22 7.39 12.36
N ILE A 104 -5.17 6.73 11.77
CA ILE A 104 -6.24 7.38 11.02
C ILE A 104 -7.35 7.82 11.97
#